data_59c26a730216c9ccdb1f018de25af13e
#
_entry.id   59c26a730216c9ccdb1f018de25af13e
#
_cell.length_a   1.000
_cell.length_b   1.000
_cell.length_c   1.000
_cell.angle_alpha   90.00
_cell.angle_beta   90.00
_cell.angle_gamma   90.00
#
_symmetry.space_group_name_H-M   'P 1'
#
loop_
_entity.id
_entity.type
_entity.pdbx_description
1 polymer ?
#
loop_
_entity_poly.entity_id
_entity_poly.type
_entity_poly.pdbx_seq_one_letter_code
_entity_poly.pdbx_strand_id
1 'polypeptide(L)'
;MKHGFARTMGFLMAAVLLLAMVLPAQAATTGKSGLFSYTLKGNGTASITGFDWSQYRDNENIFIPQMIDGYTVTEIGPSAFARGKGTLDTRFQDKTYFAKVIIPETVRKVDEKAFFNSGIGYFTIPASVKTIGTAAFCTGTLRSTTVDNNNENYASIDGSLYSKKDKELLALAVETTSIPNGIISIGEYSCINGLIELTKVKFPSSIEIIKNYAFNGIDSYGDGTIRFDHVKSVGDYAFASLRESGVTIYFGSTLSEIGRNAFSGARLKALHLEQCTKVTQIPWAAFADFSASEKTRLPSSITEIGGMAFANTLIHEFAFDHMKPITIGSRAFEETGGVLDVDDNFFSRVESIGEYAFRGACFTLNRNVHDIKDVITLPSSCTFIGKGAFDSKWTAFKVQPGSYAEEWAQENGYEYDNGTKAKADTSWLN
;
A
#
# COMPACT_ATOMS: atom_id res chain seq x y z
N MET A 1 42.49 15.06 -88.19
CA MET A 1 42.30 16.51 -88.18
C MET A 1 41.23 16.92 -87.14
N LYS A 2 41.57 17.89 -86.30
CA LYS A 2 40.75 18.68 -85.40
C LYS A 2 40.30 18.01 -84.06
N HIS A 3 41.01 18.38 -83.11
CA HIS A 3 40.91 18.80 -81.73
C HIS A 3 39.50 19.19 -81.23
N GLY A 4 39.12 18.75 -80.05
CA GLY A 4 38.07 19.27 -79.21
C GLY A 4 38.40 19.06 -77.73
N PHE A 5 38.90 20.12 -77.12
CA PHE A 5 39.13 20.22 -75.66
C PHE A 5 37.80 20.26 -74.91
N ALA A 6 37.59 19.35 -73.95
CA ALA A 6 36.56 19.50 -72.96
C ALA A 6 37.21 19.75 -71.59
N ARG A 7 36.93 20.90 -71.04
CA ARG A 7 37.31 21.38 -69.69
C ARG A 7 36.52 20.59 -68.64
N THR A 8 37.20 19.85 -67.81
CA THR A 8 36.63 19.31 -66.56
C THR A 8 36.69 20.40 -65.48
N MET A 9 35.49 20.85 -65.10
CA MET A 9 35.29 21.67 -63.88
C MET A 9 35.23 20.77 -62.69
N GLY A 10 36.29 20.81 -61.84
CA GLY A 10 36.27 20.14 -60.55
C GLY A 10 35.41 20.87 -59.54
N PHE A 11 34.36 20.23 -59.04
CA PHE A 11 33.66 20.69 -57.87
C PHE A 11 34.43 20.22 -56.61
N LEU A 12 35.08 21.16 -55.91
CA LEU A 12 35.55 20.95 -54.55
C LEU A 12 34.30 20.93 -53.62
N MET A 13 33.85 19.76 -53.22
CA MET A 13 32.94 19.62 -52.11
C MET A 13 33.74 19.78 -50.81
N ALA A 14 33.65 20.94 -50.17
CA ALA A 14 34.14 21.16 -48.81
C ALA A 14 33.21 20.38 -47.88
N ALA A 15 33.61 19.23 -47.41
CA ALA A 15 32.97 18.50 -46.30
C ALA A 15 33.23 19.30 -45.03
N VAL A 16 32.25 20.07 -44.56
CA VAL A 16 32.24 20.62 -43.21
C VAL A 16 31.94 19.46 -42.27
N LEU A 17 32.98 18.88 -41.69
CA LEU A 17 32.84 18.00 -40.53
C LEU A 17 32.33 18.88 -39.38
N LEU A 18 31.01 18.83 -39.11
CA LEU A 18 30.46 19.21 -37.81
C LEU A 18 30.98 18.18 -36.77
N LEU A 19 32.08 18.44 -36.14
CA LEU A 19 32.48 17.80 -34.91
C LEU A 19 31.45 18.21 -33.87
N ALA A 20 30.39 17.41 -33.69
CA ALA A 20 29.59 17.48 -32.49
C ALA A 20 30.53 17.14 -31.34
N MET A 21 31.05 18.19 -30.68
CA MET A 21 31.65 18.00 -29.35
C MET A 21 30.56 17.44 -28.45
N VAL A 22 30.56 16.13 -28.28
CA VAL A 22 29.91 15.49 -27.13
C VAL A 22 30.73 16.00 -25.93
N LEU A 23 30.25 17.09 -25.33
CA LEU A 23 30.74 17.53 -24.03
C LEU A 23 30.57 16.31 -23.13
N PRO A 24 31.65 15.81 -22.50
CA PRO A 24 31.48 14.76 -21.52
C PRO A 24 30.45 15.24 -20.52
N ALA A 25 29.46 14.40 -20.21
CA ALA A 25 28.51 14.66 -19.14
C ALA A 25 29.38 15.00 -17.92
N GLN A 26 29.37 16.27 -17.51
CA GLN A 26 30.21 16.75 -16.42
C GLN A 26 29.79 15.96 -15.20
N ALA A 27 30.66 15.11 -14.66
CA ALA A 27 30.39 14.33 -13.47
C ALA A 27 29.84 15.27 -12.40
N ALA A 28 28.69 14.95 -11.86
CA ALA A 28 28.03 15.78 -10.86
C ALA A 28 29.03 16.03 -9.72
N THR A 29 29.51 17.27 -9.56
CA THR A 29 30.46 17.62 -8.51
C THR A 29 29.68 17.69 -7.21
N THR A 30 29.95 16.78 -6.27
CA THR A 30 29.39 16.78 -4.93
C THR A 30 30.26 17.59 -3.97
N GLY A 31 29.64 18.27 -3.01
CA GLY A 31 30.30 19.01 -1.96
C GLY A 31 29.62 18.85 -0.60
N LYS A 32 30.31 19.35 0.44
CA LYS A 32 29.73 19.45 1.79
C LYS A 32 30.09 20.84 2.35
N SER A 33 29.07 21.54 2.89
CA SER A 33 29.24 22.85 3.52
C SER A 33 28.36 22.88 4.79
N GLY A 34 29.01 22.99 5.94
CA GLY A 34 28.35 22.86 7.24
C GLY A 34 27.62 21.51 7.38
N LEU A 35 26.35 21.59 7.71
CA LEU A 35 25.48 20.39 7.87
C LEU A 35 24.95 19.82 6.53
N PHE A 36 25.17 20.51 5.40
CA PHE A 36 24.54 20.17 4.12
C PHE A 36 25.52 19.49 3.18
N SER A 37 25.13 18.36 2.62
CA SER A 37 25.75 17.80 1.41
C SER A 37 24.98 18.30 0.19
N TYR A 38 25.66 18.54 -0.92
CA TYR A 38 25.01 19.05 -2.13
C TYR A 38 25.66 18.50 -3.39
N THR A 39 24.91 18.62 -4.50
CA THR A 39 25.38 18.30 -5.84
C THR A 39 25.20 19.52 -6.74
N LEU A 40 26.24 19.87 -7.49
CA LEU A 40 26.22 20.98 -8.46
C LEU A 40 25.42 20.55 -9.70
N LYS A 41 24.60 21.48 -10.17
CA LYS A 41 23.93 21.39 -11.48
C LYS A 41 24.65 22.31 -12.47
N GLY A 42 24.81 21.89 -13.70
CA GLY A 42 25.67 22.56 -14.70
C GLY A 42 25.31 24.00 -15.07
N ASN A 43 24.36 24.64 -14.37
CA ASN A 43 23.84 25.98 -14.64
C ASN A 43 24.09 26.97 -13.49
N GLY A 44 25.09 26.73 -12.65
CA GLY A 44 25.39 27.59 -11.48
C GLY A 44 24.45 27.39 -10.29
N THR A 45 23.67 26.30 -10.27
CA THR A 45 22.78 25.96 -9.17
C THR A 45 23.22 24.69 -8.44
N ALA A 46 22.67 24.49 -7.25
CA ALA A 46 22.92 23.31 -6.43
C ALA A 46 21.60 22.68 -5.96
N SER A 47 21.64 21.34 -5.77
CA SER A 47 20.64 20.57 -5.07
C SER A 47 21.21 20.11 -3.73
N ILE A 48 20.50 20.35 -2.63
CA ILE A 48 20.84 19.75 -1.33
C ILE A 48 20.53 18.25 -1.41
N THR A 49 21.52 17.40 -1.12
CA THR A 49 21.41 15.94 -1.25
C THR A 49 21.62 15.18 0.05
N GLY A 50 21.91 15.90 1.14
CA GLY A 50 22.04 15.28 2.46
C GLY A 50 22.13 16.29 3.59
N PHE A 51 21.78 15.82 4.78
CA PHE A 51 21.87 16.58 6.02
C PHE A 51 22.55 15.74 7.11
N ASP A 52 23.55 16.36 7.79
CA ASP A 52 24.33 15.67 8.81
C ASP A 52 23.65 15.73 10.17
N TRP A 53 22.80 14.74 10.43
CA TRP A 53 22.08 14.61 11.69
C TRP A 53 22.97 14.37 12.90
N SER A 54 24.22 13.89 12.71
CA SER A 54 25.14 13.61 13.81
C SER A 54 25.69 14.88 14.46
N GLN A 55 25.72 15.96 13.71
CA GLN A 55 26.19 17.28 14.17
C GLN A 55 25.03 18.25 14.46
N TYR A 56 23.79 17.85 14.17
CA TYR A 56 22.63 18.68 14.42
C TYR A 56 22.25 18.67 15.92
N ARG A 57 21.99 19.85 16.46
CA ARG A 57 21.48 20.00 17.83
C ARG A 57 19.97 19.94 17.83
N ASP A 58 19.43 19.03 18.61
CA ASP A 58 17.98 18.81 18.69
C ASP A 58 17.22 20.10 18.98
N ASN A 59 16.11 20.29 18.23
CA ASN A 59 15.18 21.43 18.32
C ASN A 59 15.70 22.79 17.80
N GLU A 60 16.88 22.87 17.20
CA GLU A 60 17.29 24.08 16.49
C GLU A 60 16.56 24.22 15.15
N ASN A 61 16.27 25.46 14.74
CA ASN A 61 15.71 25.72 13.42
C ASN A 61 16.73 25.41 12.33
N ILE A 62 16.27 24.75 11.27
CA ILE A 62 17.09 24.43 10.10
C ILE A 62 16.81 25.46 9.01
N PHE A 63 17.78 26.31 8.76
CA PHE A 63 17.75 27.30 7.68
C PHE A 63 18.43 26.70 6.46
N ILE A 64 17.67 26.32 5.43
CA ILE A 64 18.25 25.90 4.16
C ILE A 64 18.88 27.13 3.50
N PRO A 65 20.17 27.11 3.14
CA PRO A 65 20.83 28.29 2.60
C PRO A 65 20.32 28.64 1.21
N GLN A 66 20.19 29.92 0.89
CA GLN A 66 19.90 30.39 -0.47
C GLN A 66 21.07 30.11 -1.45
N MET A 67 22.27 30.14 -0.94
CA MET A 67 23.49 29.85 -1.67
C MET A 67 24.40 28.93 -0.87
N ILE A 68 25.08 28.02 -1.54
CA ILE A 68 26.08 27.11 -0.96
C ILE A 68 27.33 27.12 -1.82
N ASP A 69 28.45 27.48 -1.22
CA ASP A 69 29.76 27.60 -1.87
C ASP A 69 29.75 28.38 -3.22
N GLY A 70 28.95 29.46 -3.27
CA GLY A 70 28.79 30.31 -4.46
C GLY A 70 27.68 29.86 -5.45
N TYR A 71 27.00 28.73 -5.19
CA TYR A 71 25.93 28.21 -6.05
C TYR A 71 24.56 28.48 -5.46
N THR A 72 23.58 28.86 -6.28
CA THR A 72 22.19 29.08 -5.83
C THR A 72 21.52 27.74 -5.54
N VAL A 73 21.00 27.57 -4.34
CA VAL A 73 20.22 26.36 -3.96
C VAL A 73 18.82 26.46 -4.56
N THR A 74 18.52 25.59 -5.52
CA THR A 74 17.23 25.58 -6.22
C THR A 74 16.41 24.31 -5.98
N GLU A 75 17.00 23.30 -5.35
CA GLU A 75 16.38 22.01 -5.15
C GLU A 75 16.80 21.39 -3.81
N ILE A 76 15.83 20.72 -3.17
CA ILE A 76 16.06 19.77 -2.08
C ILE A 76 15.86 18.40 -2.71
N GLY A 77 16.93 17.64 -2.84
CA GLY A 77 16.97 16.37 -3.57
C GLY A 77 16.29 15.20 -2.83
N PRO A 78 16.22 14.05 -3.49
CA PRO A 78 15.56 12.88 -2.94
C PRO A 78 16.16 12.46 -1.61
N SER A 79 15.32 12.23 -0.60
CA SER A 79 15.69 11.75 0.73
C SER A 79 16.76 12.60 1.45
N ALA A 80 16.96 13.86 1.06
CA ALA A 80 18.06 14.72 1.55
C ALA A 80 18.09 14.86 3.08
N PHE A 81 16.94 14.86 3.74
CA PHE A 81 16.80 14.93 5.20
C PHE A 81 16.19 13.66 5.80
N ALA A 82 16.03 12.60 5.01
CA ALA A 82 15.44 11.35 5.53
C ALA A 82 16.33 10.74 6.61
N ARG A 83 15.70 10.16 7.65
CA ARG A 83 16.37 9.36 8.66
C ARG A 83 16.05 7.89 8.44
N GLY A 84 17.10 7.03 8.53
CA GLY A 84 16.96 5.58 8.35
C GLY A 84 16.82 5.12 6.90
N LYS A 85 16.94 3.82 6.67
CA LYS A 85 16.85 3.19 5.33
C LYS A 85 15.41 2.90 4.92
N GLY A 86 14.60 3.93 4.70
CA GLY A 86 13.29 3.78 4.01
C GLY A 86 12.18 3.07 4.76
N THR A 87 12.40 2.59 5.99
CA THR A 87 11.37 2.06 6.89
C THR A 87 11.05 3.09 7.96
N LEU A 88 9.78 3.18 8.36
CA LEU A 88 9.39 3.97 9.53
C LEU A 88 10.18 3.48 10.74
N ASP A 89 11.18 4.24 11.16
CA ASP A 89 11.94 3.91 12.36
C ASP A 89 11.19 4.44 13.58
N THR A 90 10.40 3.56 14.21
CA THR A 90 9.59 3.87 15.39
C THR A 90 10.40 4.38 16.57
N ARG A 91 11.73 4.17 16.59
CA ARG A 91 12.62 4.70 17.63
C ARG A 91 12.69 6.21 17.66
N PHE A 92 12.29 6.90 16.59
CA PHE A 92 12.25 8.37 16.51
C PHE A 92 10.87 8.95 16.83
N GLN A 93 9.84 8.12 17.00
CA GLN A 93 8.48 8.60 17.36
C GLN A 93 8.44 9.24 18.77
N ASP A 94 9.31 8.81 19.67
CA ASP A 94 9.39 9.36 21.04
C ASP A 94 10.12 10.71 21.14
N LYS A 95 10.84 11.10 20.08
CA LYS A 95 11.55 12.38 20.02
C LYS A 95 10.74 13.36 19.17
N THR A 96 9.85 14.10 19.82
CA THR A 96 9.15 15.23 19.19
C THR A 96 10.14 16.35 18.92
N TYR A 97 10.66 16.35 17.69
CA TYR A 97 11.50 17.46 17.25
C TYR A 97 10.61 18.68 17.00
N PHE A 98 10.82 19.74 17.78
CA PHE A 98 10.17 21.03 17.56
C PHE A 98 10.90 21.86 16.51
N ALA A 99 11.84 21.27 15.79
CA ALA A 99 12.58 21.92 14.73
C ALA A 99 11.67 22.45 13.64
N LYS A 100 11.95 23.65 13.18
CA LYS A 100 11.32 24.25 12.01
C LYS A 100 12.31 24.31 10.87
N VAL A 101 11.93 23.81 9.69
CA VAL A 101 12.69 23.99 8.45
C VAL A 101 12.15 25.21 7.71
N ILE A 102 13.06 26.10 7.37
CA ILE A 102 12.79 27.31 6.58
C ILE A 102 13.39 27.11 5.19
N ILE A 103 12.51 26.95 4.20
CA ILE A 103 12.87 26.77 2.79
C ILE A 103 12.98 28.16 2.16
N PRO A 104 14.12 28.52 1.52
CA PRO A 104 14.32 29.84 0.96
C PRO A 104 13.61 30.03 -0.40
N GLU A 105 13.39 31.30 -0.79
CA GLU A 105 12.74 31.68 -2.04
C GLU A 105 13.51 31.28 -3.31
N THR A 106 14.71 30.76 -3.19
CA THR A 106 15.48 30.23 -4.33
C THR A 106 15.07 28.82 -4.72
N VAL A 107 14.49 28.04 -3.77
CA VAL A 107 14.07 26.66 -4.00
C VAL A 107 12.82 26.61 -4.88
N ARG A 108 12.87 25.76 -5.91
CA ARG A 108 11.80 25.50 -6.88
C ARG A 108 11.24 24.09 -6.74
N LYS A 109 12.04 23.16 -6.26
CA LYS A 109 11.69 21.73 -6.17
C LYS A 109 12.10 21.16 -4.82
N VAL A 110 11.16 20.44 -4.21
CA VAL A 110 11.41 19.53 -3.08
C VAL A 110 11.09 18.11 -3.58
N ASP A 111 12.10 17.26 -3.64
CA ASP A 111 12.00 15.97 -4.33
C ASP A 111 11.39 14.86 -3.44
N GLU A 112 11.23 13.68 -4.03
CA GLU A 112 10.63 12.50 -3.39
C GLU A 112 11.30 12.21 -2.05
N LYS A 113 10.47 12.02 -1.01
CA LYS A 113 10.91 11.64 0.34
C LYS A 113 11.95 12.59 0.96
N ALA A 114 12.06 13.84 0.50
CA ALA A 114 13.10 14.78 0.94
C ALA A 114 13.23 14.87 2.47
N PHE A 115 12.10 14.89 3.19
CA PHE A 115 12.06 14.93 4.66
C PHE A 115 11.38 13.68 5.27
N PHE A 116 11.36 12.57 4.52
CA PHE A 116 10.70 11.36 4.95
C PHE A 116 11.28 10.83 6.27
N ASN A 117 10.41 10.54 7.24
CA ASN A 117 10.79 10.00 8.55
C ASN A 117 11.86 10.83 9.29
N SER A 118 11.95 12.13 9.01
CA SER A 118 12.97 13.02 9.59
C SER A 118 12.71 13.41 11.04
N GLY A 119 11.47 13.28 11.51
CA GLY A 119 11.04 13.74 12.82
C GLY A 119 10.86 15.26 12.92
N ILE A 120 10.89 16.00 11.80
CA ILE A 120 10.71 17.46 11.78
C ILE A 120 9.23 17.79 11.92
N GLY A 121 8.91 18.73 12.83
CA GLY A 121 7.54 19.10 13.13
C GLY A 121 6.98 20.27 12.30
N TYR A 122 7.84 21.20 11.86
CA TYR A 122 7.35 22.45 11.27
C TYR A 122 8.09 22.80 9.97
N PHE A 123 7.34 23.34 9.00
CA PHE A 123 7.90 23.83 7.74
C PHE A 123 7.34 25.19 7.33
N THR A 124 8.21 26.03 6.73
CA THR A 124 7.80 27.19 5.97
C THR A 124 8.14 26.95 4.51
N ILE A 125 7.14 26.96 3.63
CA ILE A 125 7.23 26.65 2.20
C ILE A 125 6.95 27.94 1.41
N PRO A 126 7.91 28.49 0.67
CA PRO A 126 7.77 29.76 -0.03
C PRO A 126 6.91 29.65 -1.29
N ALA A 127 6.53 30.82 -1.84
CA ALA A 127 5.81 30.93 -3.12
C ALA A 127 6.57 30.31 -4.31
N SER A 128 7.90 30.29 -4.20
CA SER A 128 8.79 29.81 -5.26
C SER A 128 8.74 28.30 -5.51
N VAL A 129 8.31 27.48 -4.55
CA VAL A 129 8.25 26.02 -4.71
C VAL A 129 7.15 25.65 -5.69
N LYS A 130 7.56 25.05 -6.82
CA LYS A 130 6.67 24.66 -7.92
C LYS A 130 6.40 23.15 -7.96
N THR A 131 7.30 22.34 -7.38
CA THR A 131 7.18 20.88 -7.38
C THR A 131 7.50 20.31 -6.00
N ILE A 132 6.59 19.47 -5.50
CA ILE A 132 6.77 18.65 -4.30
C ILE A 132 6.60 17.20 -4.71
N GLY A 133 7.65 16.40 -4.50
CA GLY A 133 7.65 14.98 -4.79
C GLY A 133 6.86 14.15 -3.78
N THR A 134 6.61 12.91 -4.13
CA THR A 134 5.88 11.94 -3.29
C THR A 134 6.51 11.82 -1.91
N ALA A 135 5.69 11.87 -0.87
CA ALA A 135 6.09 11.72 0.53
C ALA A 135 7.16 12.72 1.02
N ALA A 136 7.36 13.84 0.31
CA ALA A 136 8.44 14.79 0.60
C ALA A 136 8.39 15.35 2.02
N PHE A 137 7.19 15.57 2.58
CA PHE A 137 6.95 16.12 3.91
C PHE A 137 6.35 15.12 4.91
N CYS A 138 6.39 13.83 4.60
CA CYS A 138 5.89 12.77 5.47
C CYS A 138 6.91 12.42 6.55
N THR A 139 7.00 13.27 7.56
CA THR A 139 8.08 13.25 8.56
C THR A 139 7.86 12.26 9.70
N GLY A 140 6.65 11.68 9.84
CA GLY A 140 6.25 10.86 10.98
C GLY A 140 5.82 11.67 12.22
N THR A 141 6.08 12.98 12.27
CA THR A 141 5.79 13.87 13.42
C THR A 141 5.34 15.26 12.99
N LEU A 142 4.83 15.42 11.79
CA LEU A 142 4.43 16.72 11.25
C LEU A 142 3.38 17.40 12.13
N ARG A 143 3.70 18.59 12.64
CA ARG A 143 2.77 19.42 13.43
C ARG A 143 2.13 20.49 12.58
N SER A 144 2.91 21.17 11.74
CA SER A 144 2.35 22.21 10.87
C SER A 144 3.27 22.54 9.69
N THR A 145 2.65 22.74 8.55
CA THR A 145 3.24 23.45 7.42
C THR A 145 2.65 24.86 7.33
N THR A 146 3.45 25.82 6.91
CA THR A 146 3.00 27.16 6.52
C THR A 146 3.43 27.38 5.08
N VAL A 147 2.46 27.44 4.17
CA VAL A 147 2.70 27.72 2.74
C VAL A 147 2.40 29.19 2.49
N ASP A 148 3.30 29.88 1.78
CA ASP A 148 3.08 31.27 1.36
C ASP A 148 1.79 31.40 0.54
N ASN A 149 0.98 32.41 0.84
CA ASN A 149 -0.34 32.62 0.21
C ASN A 149 -0.24 32.82 -1.32
N ASN A 150 0.91 33.30 -1.83
CA ASN A 150 1.17 33.46 -3.26
C ASN A 150 1.67 32.16 -3.93
N ASN A 151 1.79 31.05 -3.20
CA ASN A 151 2.14 29.78 -3.84
C ASN A 151 0.94 29.29 -4.67
N GLU A 152 1.13 29.20 -5.99
CA GLU A 152 0.08 28.82 -6.94
C GLU A 152 -0.29 27.33 -6.88
N ASN A 153 0.64 26.46 -6.45
CA ASN A 153 0.51 25.01 -6.57
C ASN A 153 0.10 24.33 -5.25
N TYR A 154 0.46 24.91 -4.11
CA TYR A 154 0.30 24.30 -2.79
C TYR A 154 -0.41 25.24 -1.82
N ALA A 155 -1.02 24.64 -0.81
CA ALA A 155 -1.63 25.35 0.30
C ALA A 155 -1.40 24.58 1.62
N SER A 156 -1.44 25.32 2.73
CA SER A 156 -1.62 24.71 4.04
C SER A 156 -2.96 25.10 4.62
N ILE A 157 -3.67 24.13 5.22
CA ILE A 157 -4.93 24.34 5.91
C ILE A 157 -4.84 23.53 7.21
N ASP A 158 -5.05 24.19 8.34
CA ASP A 158 -4.87 23.62 9.69
C ASP A 158 -3.53 22.85 9.84
N GLY A 159 -2.46 23.44 9.27
CA GLY A 159 -1.12 22.87 9.31
C GLY A 159 -0.84 21.73 8.32
N SER A 160 -1.84 21.11 7.74
CA SER A 160 -1.70 20.06 6.72
C SER A 160 -1.37 20.64 5.36
N LEU A 161 -0.61 19.88 4.56
CA LEU A 161 -0.14 20.28 3.23
C LEU A 161 -0.99 19.68 2.11
N TYR A 162 -1.38 20.51 1.15
CA TYR A 162 -2.24 20.12 0.04
C TYR A 162 -1.67 20.55 -1.32
N SER A 163 -1.88 19.71 -2.36
CA SER A 163 -1.77 20.10 -3.77
C SER A 163 -3.08 20.74 -4.22
N LYS A 164 -3.01 21.99 -4.70
CA LYS A 164 -4.18 22.72 -5.24
C LYS A 164 -4.65 22.10 -6.56
N LYS A 165 -3.68 21.76 -7.44
CA LYS A 165 -3.95 21.20 -8.77
C LYS A 165 -4.60 19.82 -8.68
N ASP A 166 -4.02 18.93 -7.87
CA ASP A 166 -4.44 17.54 -7.79
C ASP A 166 -5.56 17.34 -6.77
N LYS A 167 -5.90 18.39 -5.99
CA LYS A 167 -6.85 18.33 -4.87
C LYS A 167 -6.52 17.18 -3.92
N GLU A 168 -5.26 17.10 -3.55
CA GLU A 168 -4.68 15.99 -2.81
C GLU A 168 -4.11 16.44 -1.47
N LEU A 169 -4.35 15.65 -0.43
CA LEU A 169 -3.63 15.74 0.84
C LEU A 169 -2.23 15.16 0.65
N LEU A 170 -1.18 15.96 0.83
CA LEU A 170 0.21 15.54 0.70
C LEU A 170 0.86 15.17 2.04
N ALA A 171 0.45 15.81 3.14
CA ALA A 171 0.91 15.47 4.48
C ALA A 171 -0.09 15.96 5.53
N LEU A 172 -0.54 15.06 6.39
CA LEU A 172 -1.49 15.34 7.48
C LEU A 172 -0.74 15.81 8.73
N ALA A 173 -1.11 16.95 9.25
CA ALA A 173 -0.56 17.49 10.50
C ALA A 173 -1.33 16.98 11.73
N VAL A 174 -0.64 16.89 12.88
CA VAL A 174 -1.18 16.32 14.14
C VAL A 174 -2.46 16.97 14.61
N GLU A 175 -2.57 18.30 14.48
CA GLU A 175 -3.70 19.06 15.01
C GLU A 175 -4.88 19.20 14.04
N THR A 176 -4.77 18.57 12.85
CA THR A 176 -5.84 18.64 11.85
C THR A 176 -7.06 17.83 12.32
N THR A 177 -8.19 18.49 12.46
CA THR A 177 -9.46 17.87 12.85
C THR A 177 -10.40 17.62 11.68
N SER A 178 -10.14 18.22 10.50
CA SER A 178 -10.93 17.96 9.31
C SER A 178 -10.13 18.21 8.03
N ILE A 179 -10.35 17.37 7.04
CA ILE A 179 -9.85 17.58 5.69
C ILE A 179 -10.89 18.40 4.91
N PRO A 180 -10.50 19.45 4.18
CA PRO A 180 -11.44 20.32 3.47
C PRO A 180 -12.28 19.59 2.41
N ASN A 181 -13.53 20.00 2.25
CA ASN A 181 -14.35 19.58 1.13
C ASN A 181 -13.68 19.96 -0.20
N GLY A 182 -13.79 19.08 -1.19
CA GLY A 182 -13.18 19.24 -2.50
C GLY A 182 -11.79 18.63 -2.62
N ILE A 183 -11.18 18.14 -1.52
CA ILE A 183 -10.04 17.23 -1.60
C ILE A 183 -10.57 15.89 -2.07
N ILE A 184 -9.96 15.34 -3.13
CA ILE A 184 -10.40 14.10 -3.79
C ILE A 184 -9.49 12.91 -3.52
N SER A 185 -8.24 13.15 -3.09
CA SER A 185 -7.31 12.05 -2.79
C SER A 185 -6.54 12.24 -1.49
N ILE A 186 -6.34 11.13 -0.80
CA ILE A 186 -5.38 10.98 0.29
C ILE A 186 -4.09 10.49 -0.32
N GLY A 187 -3.04 11.29 -0.25
CA GLY A 187 -1.77 11.06 -0.93
C GLY A 187 -0.95 9.91 -0.35
N GLU A 188 0.03 9.50 -1.11
CA GLU A 188 0.94 8.43 -0.71
C GLU A 188 1.74 8.83 0.53
N TYR A 189 1.73 7.97 1.56
CA TYR A 189 2.32 8.20 2.89
C TYR A 189 1.79 9.44 3.64
N SER A 190 0.71 10.08 3.19
CA SER A 190 0.28 11.39 3.71
C SER A 190 -0.17 11.37 5.17
N CYS A 191 -0.63 10.25 5.68
CA CYS A 191 -1.17 10.10 7.03
C CYS A 191 -0.31 9.22 7.96
N ILE A 192 0.98 9.00 7.66
CA ILE A 192 1.88 8.14 8.46
C ILE A 192 2.34 8.76 9.80
N ASN A 193 1.71 9.83 10.23
CA ASN A 193 2.07 10.51 11.46
C ASN A 193 1.54 9.72 12.68
N GLY A 194 2.42 9.06 13.41
CA GLY A 194 2.09 8.24 14.58
C GLY A 194 1.52 9.01 15.79
N LEU A 195 1.40 10.32 15.70
CA LEU A 195 0.80 11.17 16.74
C LEU A 195 -0.66 11.52 16.46
N ILE A 196 -1.21 11.09 15.32
CA ILE A 196 -2.58 11.41 14.90
C ILE A 196 -3.55 10.35 15.43
N GLU A 197 -4.63 10.80 16.04
CA GLU A 197 -5.80 9.99 16.33
C GLU A 197 -6.79 10.13 15.16
N LEU A 198 -6.79 9.12 14.26
CA LEU A 198 -7.56 9.19 13.02
C LEU A 198 -9.06 9.41 13.22
N THR A 199 -9.63 8.93 14.31
CA THR A 199 -11.07 9.09 14.63
C THR A 199 -11.46 10.54 14.95
N LYS A 200 -10.49 11.39 15.27
CA LYS A 200 -10.71 12.84 15.44
C LYS A 200 -10.67 13.61 14.13
N VAL A 201 -10.20 12.99 13.04
CA VAL A 201 -10.11 13.62 11.72
C VAL A 201 -11.40 13.36 10.95
N LYS A 202 -12.07 14.42 10.52
CA LYS A 202 -13.25 14.33 9.64
C LYS A 202 -12.78 14.22 8.19
N PHE A 203 -13.08 13.09 7.55
CA PHE A 203 -12.82 12.86 6.12
C PHE A 203 -14.06 13.29 5.33
N PRO A 204 -13.94 14.21 4.34
CA PRO A 204 -15.07 14.67 3.56
C PRO A 204 -15.53 13.61 2.54
N SER A 205 -16.80 13.69 2.16
CA SER A 205 -17.38 12.82 1.14
C SER A 205 -16.82 13.01 -0.26
N SER A 206 -16.01 14.04 -0.48
CA SER A 206 -15.32 14.27 -1.76
C SER A 206 -14.12 13.35 -1.99
N ILE A 207 -13.66 12.60 -0.98
CA ILE A 207 -12.53 11.68 -1.15
C ILE A 207 -12.97 10.48 -1.97
N GLU A 208 -12.27 10.29 -3.10
CA GLU A 208 -12.49 9.19 -4.04
C GLU A 208 -11.33 8.18 -4.07
N ILE A 209 -10.12 8.63 -3.73
CA ILE A 209 -8.89 7.84 -3.88
C ILE A 209 -8.10 7.85 -2.57
N ILE A 210 -7.73 6.67 -2.10
CA ILE A 210 -6.73 6.49 -1.05
C ILE A 210 -5.52 5.84 -1.71
N LYS A 211 -4.40 6.59 -1.78
CA LYS A 211 -3.19 6.14 -2.49
C LYS A 211 -2.39 5.12 -1.69
N ASN A 212 -1.34 4.59 -2.32
CA ASN A 212 -0.46 3.59 -1.71
C ASN A 212 0.13 4.12 -0.38
N TYR A 213 0.20 3.24 0.62
CA TYR A 213 0.79 3.55 1.94
C TYR A 213 0.15 4.74 2.68
N ALA A 214 -1.01 5.23 2.29
CA ALA A 214 -1.59 6.48 2.81
C ALA A 214 -1.70 6.51 4.35
N PHE A 215 -2.12 5.41 4.98
CA PHE A 215 -2.27 5.23 6.44
C PHE A 215 -1.36 4.13 6.99
N ASN A 216 -0.26 3.82 6.27
CA ASN A 216 0.63 2.72 6.65
C ASN A 216 1.33 2.97 7.99
N GLY A 217 1.31 1.97 8.87
CA GLY A 217 2.09 1.96 10.11
C GLY A 217 1.61 2.95 11.18
N ILE A 218 0.39 3.47 11.10
CA ILE A 218 -0.19 4.26 12.18
C ILE A 218 -0.43 3.35 13.38
N ASP A 219 0.03 3.80 14.54
CA ASP A 219 -0.14 3.11 15.82
C ASP A 219 -0.67 4.11 16.84
N SER A 220 -1.97 4.27 16.90
CA SER A 220 -2.63 5.14 17.85
C SER A 220 -3.75 4.40 18.60
N TYR A 221 -4.22 5.00 19.69
CA TYR A 221 -5.25 4.40 20.56
C TYR A 221 -6.57 5.14 20.39
N GLY A 222 -7.09 5.13 19.14
CA GLY A 222 -8.39 5.73 18.86
C GLY A 222 -9.54 4.77 19.13
N ASP A 223 -10.71 5.31 19.45
CA ASP A 223 -11.98 4.60 19.48
C ASP A 223 -13.00 5.37 18.64
N GLY A 224 -13.73 4.66 17.77
CA GLY A 224 -14.73 5.29 16.93
C GLY A 224 -14.86 4.75 15.53
N THR A 225 -15.43 5.56 14.67
CA THR A 225 -15.79 5.16 13.31
C THR A 225 -15.23 6.13 12.28
N ILE A 226 -14.59 5.56 11.24
CA ILE A 226 -14.15 6.28 10.05
C ILE A 226 -14.98 5.80 8.85
N ARG A 227 -15.50 6.73 8.06
CA ARG A 227 -16.33 6.43 6.89
C ARG A 227 -15.71 6.97 5.61
N PHE A 228 -15.63 6.08 4.62
CA PHE A 228 -15.17 6.35 3.26
C PHE A 228 -16.27 5.99 2.25
N ASP A 229 -17.42 6.66 2.38
CA ASP A 229 -18.64 6.30 1.64
C ASP A 229 -18.51 6.48 0.12
N HIS A 230 -17.58 7.34 -0.37
CA HIS A 230 -17.41 7.66 -1.79
C HIS A 230 -16.06 7.24 -2.36
N VAL A 231 -15.23 6.58 -1.59
CA VAL A 231 -13.94 6.06 -2.08
C VAL A 231 -14.18 5.00 -3.15
N LYS A 232 -13.46 5.12 -4.26
CA LYS A 232 -13.49 4.24 -5.43
C LYS A 232 -12.34 3.25 -5.44
N SER A 233 -11.16 3.68 -4.95
CA SER A 233 -9.96 2.86 -4.91
C SER A 233 -9.16 3.03 -3.62
N VAL A 234 -8.64 1.92 -3.14
CA VAL A 234 -7.68 1.81 -2.03
C VAL A 234 -6.40 1.23 -2.59
N GLY A 235 -5.29 1.95 -2.46
CA GLY A 235 -3.98 1.58 -3.01
C GLY A 235 -3.28 0.45 -2.26
N ASP A 236 -2.14 0.04 -2.80
CA ASP A 236 -1.27 -0.97 -2.19
C ASP A 236 -0.77 -0.49 -0.82
N TYR A 237 -0.82 -1.39 0.18
CA TYR A 237 -0.38 -1.11 1.56
C TYR A 237 -1.08 0.09 2.22
N ALA A 238 -2.21 0.57 1.72
CA ALA A 238 -2.83 1.83 2.16
C ALA A 238 -3.13 1.87 3.66
N PHE A 239 -3.57 0.77 4.26
CA PHE A 239 -3.85 0.59 5.69
C PHE A 239 -2.96 -0.49 6.32
N ALA A 240 -1.85 -0.87 5.65
CA ALA A 240 -1.00 -1.92 6.19
C ALA A 240 -0.39 -1.51 7.53
N SER A 241 -0.34 -2.47 8.47
CA SER A 241 0.17 -2.24 9.84
C SER A 241 -0.53 -1.10 10.60
N LEU A 242 -1.75 -0.75 10.22
CA LEU A 242 -2.61 0.17 10.99
C LEU A 242 -3.05 -0.51 12.28
N ARG A 243 -2.67 0.02 13.43
CA ARG A 243 -2.95 -0.57 14.75
C ARG A 243 -3.91 0.30 15.56
N GLU A 244 -5.18 0.19 15.23
CA GLU A 244 -6.29 0.96 15.77
C GLU A 244 -7.40 0.03 16.27
N SER A 245 -7.12 -0.75 17.31
CA SER A 245 -8.00 -1.83 17.78
C SER A 245 -9.40 -1.40 18.23
N GLY A 246 -9.60 -0.08 18.50
CA GLY A 246 -10.91 0.51 18.79
C GLY A 246 -11.63 1.05 17.56
N VAL A 247 -11.01 1.07 16.38
CA VAL A 247 -11.53 1.75 15.21
C VAL A 247 -12.33 0.81 14.30
N THR A 248 -13.50 1.29 13.88
CA THR A 248 -14.31 0.68 12.82
C THR A 248 -14.19 1.49 11.53
N ILE A 249 -13.89 0.83 10.43
CA ILE A 249 -13.80 1.47 9.10
C ILE A 249 -14.95 0.98 8.22
N TYR A 250 -15.65 1.93 7.58
CA TYR A 250 -16.71 1.66 6.60
C TYR A 250 -16.31 2.15 5.22
N PHE A 251 -16.52 1.31 4.20
CA PHE A 251 -16.48 1.70 2.80
C PHE A 251 -17.87 1.62 2.18
N GLY A 252 -18.18 2.56 1.30
CA GLY A 252 -19.46 2.62 0.60
C GLY A 252 -19.48 1.83 -0.71
N SER A 253 -20.63 1.80 -1.37
CA SER A 253 -20.88 1.04 -2.61
C SER A 253 -20.10 1.54 -3.83
N THR A 254 -19.36 2.62 -3.71
CA THR A 254 -18.51 3.16 -4.78
C THR A 254 -17.16 2.44 -4.89
N LEU A 255 -16.70 1.80 -3.81
CA LEU A 255 -15.43 1.08 -3.81
C LEU A 255 -15.46 -0.04 -4.85
N SER A 256 -14.46 -0.04 -5.75
CA SER A 256 -14.30 -1.02 -6.82
C SER A 256 -12.92 -1.69 -6.82
N GLU A 257 -11.93 -1.07 -6.17
CA GLU A 257 -10.55 -1.54 -6.18
C GLU A 257 -9.94 -1.53 -4.78
N ILE A 258 -9.34 -2.65 -4.42
CA ILE A 258 -8.50 -2.82 -3.22
C ILE A 258 -7.11 -3.22 -3.69
N GLY A 259 -6.06 -2.60 -3.19
CA GLY A 259 -4.67 -2.87 -3.55
C GLY A 259 -4.10 -4.11 -2.85
N ARG A 260 -2.94 -4.55 -3.31
CA ARG A 260 -2.16 -5.62 -2.67
C ARG A 260 -1.73 -5.18 -1.27
N ASN A 261 -1.79 -6.10 -0.31
CA ASN A 261 -1.43 -5.81 1.09
C ASN A 261 -2.19 -4.62 1.70
N ALA A 262 -3.31 -4.20 1.14
CA ALA A 262 -3.99 -2.96 1.54
C ALA A 262 -4.29 -2.89 3.04
N PHE A 263 -4.61 -3.99 3.69
CA PHE A 263 -4.88 -4.12 5.13
C PHE A 263 -3.95 -5.11 5.83
N SER A 264 -2.81 -5.48 5.19
CA SER A 264 -1.87 -6.46 5.76
C SER A 264 -1.34 -5.99 7.12
N GLY A 265 -1.44 -6.86 8.14
CA GLY A 265 -1.00 -6.56 9.50
C GLY A 265 -1.84 -5.50 10.23
N ALA A 266 -2.97 -5.07 9.66
CA ALA A 266 -3.85 -4.12 10.31
C ALA A 266 -4.62 -4.78 11.46
N ARG A 267 -4.86 -4.01 12.53
CA ARG A 267 -5.63 -4.43 13.72
C ARG A 267 -6.74 -3.42 13.95
N LEU A 268 -7.98 -3.85 13.72
CA LEU A 268 -9.17 -3.00 13.80
C LEU A 268 -10.19 -3.57 14.79
N LYS A 269 -11.17 -2.76 15.19
CA LYS A 269 -12.39 -3.25 15.83
C LYS A 269 -13.24 -3.98 14.80
N ALA A 270 -13.53 -3.33 13.67
CA ALA A 270 -14.28 -3.92 12.56
C ALA A 270 -13.90 -3.26 11.22
N LEU A 271 -14.11 -4.01 10.13
CA LEU A 271 -14.02 -3.50 8.76
C LEU A 271 -15.28 -3.90 7.99
N HIS A 272 -15.98 -2.94 7.45
CA HIS A 272 -17.23 -3.12 6.73
C HIS A 272 -17.05 -2.92 5.24
N LEU A 273 -17.16 -4.00 4.48
CA LEU A 273 -17.06 -4.06 3.01
C LEU A 273 -18.35 -4.60 2.36
N GLU A 274 -19.36 -4.97 3.12
CA GLU A 274 -20.60 -5.62 2.62
C GLU A 274 -21.35 -4.79 1.57
N GLN A 275 -21.18 -3.46 1.59
CA GLN A 275 -21.78 -2.57 0.60
C GLN A 275 -20.97 -2.42 -0.69
N CYS A 276 -19.74 -2.97 -0.73
CA CYS A 276 -18.77 -2.76 -1.83
C CYS A 276 -19.04 -3.72 -3.00
N THR A 277 -20.26 -3.71 -3.55
CA THR A 277 -20.71 -4.66 -4.58
C THR A 277 -20.01 -4.56 -5.93
N LYS A 278 -19.10 -3.59 -6.10
CA LYS A 278 -18.23 -3.47 -7.28
C LYS A 278 -16.88 -4.17 -7.13
N VAL A 279 -16.49 -4.50 -5.90
CA VAL A 279 -15.26 -5.27 -5.63
C VAL A 279 -15.54 -6.72 -6.00
N THR A 280 -14.81 -7.25 -6.98
CA THR A 280 -14.94 -8.62 -7.46
C THR A 280 -13.74 -9.50 -7.11
N GLN A 281 -12.66 -8.89 -6.65
CA GLN A 281 -11.41 -9.57 -6.34
C GLN A 281 -10.86 -9.08 -4.99
N ILE A 282 -10.40 -10.00 -4.17
CA ILE A 282 -9.51 -9.71 -3.04
C ILE A 282 -8.08 -9.97 -3.52
N PRO A 283 -7.23 -8.96 -3.65
CA PRO A 283 -5.90 -9.13 -4.24
C PRO A 283 -4.92 -9.85 -3.30
N TRP A 284 -3.74 -10.13 -3.83
CA TRP A 284 -2.66 -10.82 -3.13
C TRP A 284 -2.36 -10.17 -1.77
N ALA A 285 -2.37 -10.98 -0.70
CA ALA A 285 -2.06 -10.61 0.68
C ALA A 285 -2.87 -9.42 1.24
N ALA A 286 -4.01 -9.06 0.65
CA ALA A 286 -4.75 -7.84 1.01
C ALA A 286 -5.10 -7.77 2.51
N PHE A 287 -5.33 -8.91 3.16
CA PHE A 287 -5.65 -9.06 4.57
C PHE A 287 -4.69 -10.02 5.30
N ALA A 288 -3.48 -10.27 4.76
CA ALA A 288 -2.51 -11.10 5.44
C ALA A 288 -2.16 -10.50 6.83
N ASP A 289 -2.04 -11.34 7.86
CA ASP A 289 -1.78 -10.90 9.26
C ASP A 289 -2.83 -9.91 9.82
N PHE A 290 -3.98 -9.76 9.17
CA PHE A 290 -5.07 -8.88 9.61
C PHE A 290 -5.77 -9.44 10.85
N SER A 291 -6.21 -8.55 11.74
CA SER A 291 -7.07 -8.94 12.86
C SER A 291 -8.21 -7.93 13.07
N ALA A 292 -9.39 -8.46 13.41
CA ALA A 292 -10.53 -7.67 13.84
C ALA A 292 -11.18 -8.33 15.06
N SER A 293 -11.63 -7.51 16.01
CA SER A 293 -12.33 -8.00 17.21
C SER A 293 -13.82 -8.28 16.97
N GLU A 294 -14.38 -7.75 15.89
CA GLU A 294 -15.75 -7.98 15.45
C GLU A 294 -15.79 -8.61 14.06
N LYS A 295 -16.96 -9.12 13.68
CA LYS A 295 -17.20 -9.78 12.41
C LYS A 295 -16.85 -8.91 11.20
N THR A 296 -16.03 -9.45 10.29
CA THR A 296 -15.73 -8.85 8.99
C THR A 296 -16.58 -9.50 7.91
N ARG A 297 -17.37 -8.71 7.19
CA ARG A 297 -18.19 -9.19 6.08
C ARG A 297 -17.59 -8.77 4.75
N LEU A 298 -17.37 -9.72 3.87
CA LEU A 298 -16.92 -9.48 2.51
C LEU A 298 -18.12 -9.21 1.57
N PRO A 299 -17.89 -8.46 0.47
CA PRO A 299 -18.96 -8.18 -0.47
C PRO A 299 -19.40 -9.46 -1.22
N SER A 300 -20.70 -9.56 -1.49
CA SER A 300 -21.29 -10.68 -2.25
C SER A 300 -20.87 -10.75 -3.72
N SER A 301 -20.10 -9.79 -4.20
CA SER A 301 -19.60 -9.69 -5.57
C SER A 301 -18.29 -10.43 -5.82
N ILE A 302 -17.60 -10.89 -4.77
CA ILE A 302 -16.26 -11.51 -4.89
C ILE A 302 -16.36 -12.81 -5.69
N THR A 303 -15.52 -12.93 -6.71
CA THR A 303 -15.33 -14.11 -7.55
C THR A 303 -13.90 -14.64 -7.51
N GLU A 304 -12.96 -13.86 -6.96
CA GLU A 304 -11.55 -14.24 -6.86
C GLU A 304 -10.97 -13.84 -5.49
N ILE A 305 -10.34 -14.79 -4.83
CA ILE A 305 -9.53 -14.57 -3.63
C ILE A 305 -8.09 -14.85 -4.00
N GLY A 306 -7.27 -13.80 -4.03
CA GLY A 306 -5.86 -13.84 -4.43
C GLY A 306 -4.98 -14.65 -3.49
N GLY A 307 -3.76 -14.92 -3.93
CA GLY A 307 -2.80 -15.66 -3.11
C GLY A 307 -2.51 -14.95 -1.80
N MET A 308 -2.38 -15.70 -0.69
CA MET A 308 -2.12 -15.20 0.67
C MET A 308 -3.14 -14.16 1.18
N ALA A 309 -4.28 -13.98 0.51
CA ALA A 309 -5.21 -12.88 0.77
C ALA A 309 -5.62 -12.76 2.24
N PHE A 310 -5.78 -13.88 2.94
CA PHE A 310 -6.12 -13.98 4.36
C PHE A 310 -5.14 -14.87 5.15
N ALA A 311 -3.89 -15.01 4.66
CA ALA A 311 -2.90 -15.81 5.36
C ALA A 311 -2.62 -15.25 6.76
N ASN A 312 -2.49 -16.15 7.77
CA ASN A 312 -2.19 -15.79 9.16
C ASN A 312 -3.16 -14.75 9.76
N THR A 313 -4.40 -14.75 9.31
CA THR A 313 -5.41 -13.78 9.72
C THR A 313 -6.10 -14.24 10.99
N LEU A 314 -6.29 -13.33 11.96
CA LEU A 314 -7.05 -13.57 13.19
C LEU A 314 -8.40 -12.84 13.08
N ILE A 315 -9.41 -13.51 12.58
CA ILE A 315 -10.77 -12.98 12.50
C ILE A 315 -11.72 -13.94 13.21
N HIS A 316 -12.58 -13.37 14.03
CA HIS A 316 -13.55 -14.19 14.78
C HIS A 316 -14.63 -14.80 13.89
N GLU A 317 -14.93 -14.18 12.74
CA GLU A 317 -15.98 -14.66 11.85
C GLU A 317 -15.85 -13.99 10.46
N PHE A 318 -15.68 -14.82 9.42
CA PHE A 318 -15.87 -14.39 8.03
C PHE A 318 -17.29 -14.75 7.59
N ALA A 319 -18.02 -13.81 7.02
CA ALA A 319 -19.25 -14.11 6.33
C ALA A 319 -19.08 -13.89 4.83
N PHE A 320 -19.36 -14.94 4.08
CA PHE A 320 -19.40 -14.92 2.62
C PHE A 320 -20.84 -15.07 2.17
N ASP A 321 -21.50 -13.99 1.89
CA ASP A 321 -22.90 -13.96 1.41
C ASP A 321 -22.93 -14.10 -0.13
N HIS A 322 -22.54 -15.28 -0.70
CA HIS A 322 -22.26 -15.37 -2.12
C HIS A 322 -23.12 -16.37 -2.88
N MET A 323 -23.49 -15.99 -4.11
CA MET A 323 -24.14 -16.85 -5.09
C MET A 323 -23.27 -17.08 -6.35
N LYS A 324 -22.06 -16.52 -6.44
CA LYS A 324 -21.21 -16.62 -7.63
C LYS A 324 -20.10 -17.66 -7.46
N PRO A 325 -19.62 -18.28 -8.56
CA PRO A 325 -18.43 -19.12 -8.53
C PRO A 325 -17.21 -18.37 -7.99
N ILE A 326 -16.36 -19.07 -7.25
CA ILE A 326 -15.17 -18.47 -6.60
C ILE A 326 -13.93 -19.28 -6.96
N THR A 327 -12.86 -18.55 -7.30
CA THR A 327 -11.50 -19.09 -7.38
C THR A 327 -10.69 -18.66 -6.15
N ILE A 328 -9.92 -19.59 -5.58
CA ILE A 328 -9.13 -19.38 -4.36
C ILE A 328 -7.66 -19.55 -4.71
N GLY A 329 -6.86 -18.51 -4.48
CA GLY A 329 -5.44 -18.49 -4.77
C GLY A 329 -4.58 -19.30 -3.80
N SER A 330 -3.31 -19.50 -4.16
CA SER A 330 -2.36 -20.24 -3.33
C SER A 330 -2.17 -19.57 -1.96
N ARG A 331 -2.18 -20.36 -0.87
CA ARG A 331 -2.02 -19.92 0.52
C ARG A 331 -3.06 -18.89 0.97
N ALA A 332 -4.21 -18.79 0.31
CA ALA A 332 -5.18 -17.72 0.53
C ALA A 332 -5.69 -17.64 1.98
N PHE A 333 -5.84 -18.76 2.66
CA PHE A 333 -6.26 -18.89 4.05
C PHE A 333 -5.26 -19.69 4.90
N GLU A 334 -3.98 -19.74 4.48
CA GLU A 334 -2.95 -20.46 5.20
C GLU A 334 -2.80 -19.93 6.62
N GLU A 335 -2.74 -20.84 7.63
CA GLU A 335 -2.59 -20.50 9.05
C GLU A 335 -3.63 -19.47 9.55
N THR A 336 -4.79 -19.39 8.92
CA THR A 336 -5.87 -18.51 9.39
C THR A 336 -6.33 -18.99 10.76
N GLY A 337 -6.05 -18.18 11.78
CA GLY A 337 -6.47 -18.41 13.15
C GLY A 337 -7.92 -17.94 13.35
N GLY A 338 -8.66 -18.64 14.23
CA GLY A 338 -10.09 -18.41 14.41
C GLY A 338 -10.92 -19.36 13.57
N VAL A 339 -12.23 -19.25 13.67
CA VAL A 339 -13.14 -20.08 12.88
C VAL A 339 -13.41 -19.37 11.57
N LEU A 340 -12.98 -19.99 10.47
CA LEU A 340 -13.56 -19.68 9.17
C LEU A 340 -15.04 -20.08 9.25
N ASP A 341 -15.92 -19.14 9.60
CA ASP A 341 -17.35 -19.33 9.49
C ASP A 341 -17.71 -19.25 7.98
N VAL A 342 -17.40 -20.36 7.32
CA VAL A 342 -17.88 -20.61 5.97
C VAL A 342 -19.21 -21.31 6.12
N ASP A 343 -20.27 -20.68 5.63
CA ASP A 343 -21.56 -21.35 5.56
C ASP A 343 -21.42 -22.65 4.75
N ASP A 344 -22.33 -23.60 4.95
CA ASP A 344 -22.35 -24.90 4.23
C ASP A 344 -22.32 -24.73 2.70
N ASN A 345 -22.58 -23.53 2.18
CA ASN A 345 -22.64 -23.19 0.77
C ASN A 345 -21.35 -22.60 0.22
N PHE A 346 -20.37 -22.20 1.05
CA PHE A 346 -19.15 -21.58 0.56
C PHE A 346 -18.42 -22.49 -0.45
N PHE A 347 -18.11 -23.71 -0.03
CA PHE A 347 -17.41 -24.67 -0.89
C PHE A 347 -18.25 -25.13 -2.08
N SER A 348 -19.59 -25.08 -2.01
CA SER A 348 -20.47 -25.49 -3.12
C SER A 348 -20.28 -24.66 -4.40
N ARG A 349 -19.57 -23.54 -4.32
CA ARG A 349 -19.33 -22.58 -5.41
C ARG A 349 -17.87 -22.51 -5.84
N VAL A 350 -17.00 -23.25 -5.19
CA VAL A 350 -15.58 -23.21 -5.49
C VAL A 350 -15.29 -23.93 -6.80
N GLU A 351 -14.63 -23.22 -7.74
CA GLU A 351 -14.20 -23.78 -9.01
C GLU A 351 -12.73 -24.23 -8.99
N SER A 352 -11.89 -23.53 -8.22
CA SER A 352 -10.49 -23.89 -8.07
C SER A 352 -9.93 -23.49 -6.72
N ILE A 353 -9.00 -24.29 -6.20
CA ILE A 353 -8.32 -24.10 -4.92
C ILE A 353 -6.82 -24.19 -5.17
N GLY A 354 -6.08 -23.12 -4.84
CA GLY A 354 -4.64 -23.05 -5.01
C GLY A 354 -3.84 -23.91 -4.03
N GLU A 355 -2.55 -24.02 -4.26
CA GLU A 355 -1.64 -24.75 -3.38
C GLU A 355 -1.63 -24.18 -1.96
N TYR A 356 -1.70 -25.04 -0.95
CA TYR A 356 -1.69 -24.68 0.48
C TYR A 356 -2.80 -23.72 0.91
N ALA A 357 -3.87 -23.57 0.13
CA ALA A 357 -4.88 -22.53 0.31
C ALA A 357 -5.52 -22.52 1.70
N PHE A 358 -5.73 -23.67 2.31
CA PHE A 358 -6.31 -23.84 3.64
C PHE A 358 -5.40 -24.63 4.61
N ARG A 359 -4.09 -24.68 4.32
CA ARG A 359 -3.14 -25.34 5.22
C ARG A 359 -3.17 -24.64 6.58
N GLY A 360 -3.37 -25.41 7.67
CA GLY A 360 -3.47 -24.88 9.04
C GLY A 360 -4.75 -24.09 9.33
N ALA A 361 -5.65 -23.86 8.36
CA ALA A 361 -6.93 -23.20 8.59
C ALA A 361 -7.86 -24.03 9.45
N CYS A 362 -8.68 -23.39 10.29
CA CYS A 362 -9.62 -24.02 11.19
C CYS A 362 -11.07 -23.70 10.76
N PHE A 363 -11.88 -24.73 10.52
CA PHE A 363 -13.28 -24.60 10.10
C PHE A 363 -14.28 -24.83 11.24
N THR A 364 -13.86 -25.33 12.39
CA THR A 364 -14.72 -25.58 13.53
C THR A 364 -14.11 -25.12 14.85
N LEU A 365 -14.96 -24.67 15.78
CA LEU A 365 -14.58 -24.28 17.14
C LEU A 365 -14.01 -25.46 17.97
N ASN A 366 -14.21 -26.70 17.54
CA ASN A 366 -13.98 -27.91 18.36
C ASN A 366 -12.70 -28.68 18.02
N ARG A 367 -11.74 -28.11 17.28
CA ARG A 367 -10.48 -28.80 16.96
C ARG A 367 -9.68 -29.32 18.18
N ASN A 368 -9.94 -28.76 19.35
CA ASN A 368 -9.27 -29.18 20.60
C ASN A 368 -9.93 -30.36 21.31
N VAL A 369 -11.05 -30.88 20.79
CA VAL A 369 -11.80 -31.98 21.37
C VAL A 369 -11.69 -33.20 20.46
N HIS A 370 -10.62 -33.96 20.64
CA HIS A 370 -10.43 -35.35 20.17
C HIS A 370 -10.93 -35.72 18.76
N ASP A 371 -10.00 -35.78 17.80
CA ASP A 371 -10.09 -36.51 16.51
C ASP A 371 -11.30 -36.18 15.59
N ILE A 372 -11.97 -35.03 15.75
CA ILE A 372 -13.03 -34.62 14.84
C ILE A 372 -12.40 -33.95 13.62
N LYS A 373 -12.63 -34.54 12.45
CA LYS A 373 -12.26 -33.95 11.17
C LYS A 373 -13.33 -32.97 10.70
N ASP A 374 -12.88 -31.86 10.15
CA ASP A 374 -13.77 -30.96 9.38
C ASP A 374 -14.23 -31.68 8.12
N VAL A 375 -15.53 -31.77 7.89
CA VAL A 375 -16.09 -32.42 6.70
C VAL A 375 -16.50 -31.33 5.69
N ILE A 376 -15.79 -31.25 4.58
CA ILE A 376 -15.98 -30.24 3.53
C ILE A 376 -16.71 -30.87 2.34
N THR A 377 -17.82 -30.27 1.90
CA THR A 377 -18.51 -30.68 0.67
C THR A 377 -17.92 -29.94 -0.53
N LEU A 378 -17.26 -30.66 -1.45
CA LEU A 378 -16.73 -30.11 -2.68
C LEU A 378 -17.69 -30.38 -3.85
N PRO A 379 -17.97 -29.37 -4.69
CA PRO A 379 -18.88 -29.50 -5.82
C PRO A 379 -18.20 -30.19 -7.01
N SER A 380 -19.00 -30.73 -7.92
CA SER A 380 -18.50 -31.25 -9.20
C SER A 380 -17.94 -30.15 -10.13
N SER A 381 -18.27 -28.89 -9.86
CA SER A 381 -17.69 -27.72 -10.56
C SER A 381 -16.24 -27.43 -10.17
N CYS A 382 -15.73 -27.98 -9.07
CA CYS A 382 -14.34 -27.83 -8.67
C CYS A 382 -13.45 -28.66 -9.63
N THR A 383 -12.63 -27.96 -10.41
CA THR A 383 -11.80 -28.56 -11.48
C THR A 383 -10.31 -28.55 -11.17
N PHE A 384 -9.90 -27.90 -10.08
CA PHE A 384 -8.50 -27.85 -9.66
C PHE A 384 -8.40 -27.71 -8.14
N ILE A 385 -7.55 -28.56 -7.55
CA ILE A 385 -7.16 -28.47 -6.13
C ILE A 385 -5.63 -28.65 -6.06
N GLY A 386 -4.95 -27.61 -5.62
CA GLY A 386 -3.50 -27.58 -5.55
C GLY A 386 -2.92 -28.48 -4.46
N LYS A 387 -1.62 -28.74 -4.58
CA LYS A 387 -0.89 -29.58 -3.63
C LYS A 387 -0.98 -28.99 -2.21
N GLY A 388 -1.30 -29.86 -1.23
CA GLY A 388 -1.36 -29.47 0.19
C GLY A 388 -2.41 -28.41 0.49
N ALA A 389 -3.44 -28.26 -0.35
CA ALA A 389 -4.48 -27.26 -0.20
C ALA A 389 -5.21 -27.34 1.16
N PHE A 390 -5.29 -28.54 1.73
CA PHE A 390 -5.88 -28.80 3.04
C PHE A 390 -4.89 -29.59 3.91
N ASP A 391 -5.18 -29.67 5.20
CA ASP A 391 -4.47 -30.56 6.14
C ASP A 391 -5.17 -31.93 6.20
N SER A 392 -4.54 -32.96 5.65
CA SER A 392 -5.11 -34.31 5.56
C SER A 392 -5.45 -34.94 6.91
N LYS A 393 -4.76 -34.54 7.98
CA LYS A 393 -5.05 -35.04 9.32
C LYS A 393 -6.38 -34.57 9.87
N TRP A 394 -6.82 -33.37 9.48
CA TRP A 394 -7.97 -32.69 10.06
C TRP A 394 -9.14 -32.49 9.11
N THR A 395 -9.02 -32.93 7.83
CA THR A 395 -10.04 -32.70 6.82
C THR A 395 -10.49 -33.98 6.18
N ALA A 396 -11.81 -34.14 6.01
CA ALA A 396 -12.46 -35.17 5.21
C ALA A 396 -13.41 -34.50 4.21
N PHE A 397 -13.74 -35.18 3.12
CA PHE A 397 -14.53 -34.60 2.05
C PHE A 397 -15.83 -35.34 1.79
N LYS A 398 -16.90 -34.61 1.45
CA LYS A 398 -18.05 -35.13 0.70
C LYS A 398 -17.89 -34.69 -0.75
N VAL A 399 -17.91 -35.64 -1.67
CA VAL A 399 -17.67 -35.44 -3.09
C VAL A 399 -18.70 -36.14 -3.96
N GLN A 400 -18.88 -35.69 -5.19
CA GLN A 400 -19.75 -36.35 -6.16
C GLN A 400 -19.00 -37.53 -6.80
N PRO A 401 -19.66 -38.69 -7.00
CA PRO A 401 -19.04 -39.81 -7.70
C PRO A 401 -18.57 -39.44 -9.12
N GLY A 402 -17.36 -39.80 -9.46
CA GLY A 402 -16.72 -39.51 -10.75
C GLY A 402 -16.30 -38.05 -10.93
N SER A 403 -16.28 -37.23 -9.86
CA SER A 403 -15.82 -35.85 -9.94
C SER A 403 -14.30 -35.76 -9.81
N TYR A 404 -13.72 -34.64 -10.33
CA TYR A 404 -12.31 -34.31 -10.12
C TYR A 404 -11.94 -34.30 -8.61
N ALA A 405 -12.82 -33.80 -7.77
CA ALA A 405 -12.59 -33.72 -6.32
C ALA A 405 -12.48 -35.14 -5.69
N GLU A 406 -13.22 -36.14 -6.19
CA GLU A 406 -13.10 -37.52 -5.74
C GLU A 406 -11.75 -38.12 -6.12
N GLU A 407 -11.37 -38.00 -7.41
CA GLU A 407 -10.08 -38.50 -7.91
C GLU A 407 -8.91 -37.86 -7.14
N TRP A 408 -8.98 -36.53 -6.94
CA TRP A 408 -7.96 -35.80 -6.20
C TRP A 408 -7.87 -36.25 -4.74
N ALA A 409 -9.00 -36.42 -4.03
CA ALA A 409 -9.02 -36.87 -2.65
C ALA A 409 -8.40 -38.26 -2.50
N GLN A 410 -8.72 -39.17 -3.43
CA GLN A 410 -8.17 -40.52 -3.47
C GLN A 410 -6.66 -40.50 -3.70
N GLU A 411 -6.17 -39.77 -4.71
CA GLU A 411 -4.77 -39.68 -5.05
C GLU A 411 -3.89 -39.06 -3.96
N ASN A 412 -4.47 -38.12 -3.18
CA ASN A 412 -3.77 -37.42 -2.11
C ASN A 412 -4.01 -38.02 -0.72
N GLY A 413 -4.71 -39.15 -0.63
CA GLY A 413 -4.88 -39.91 0.62
C GLY A 413 -5.81 -39.28 1.64
N TYR A 414 -6.78 -38.48 1.20
CA TYR A 414 -7.80 -37.92 2.06
C TYR A 414 -8.94 -38.91 2.30
N GLU A 415 -9.54 -38.84 3.48
CA GLU A 415 -10.81 -39.51 3.74
C GLU A 415 -11.94 -38.81 3.00
N TYR A 416 -12.78 -39.58 2.28
CA TYR A 416 -13.91 -39.01 1.57
C TYR A 416 -15.15 -39.93 1.57
N ASP A 417 -16.34 -39.30 1.43
CA ASP A 417 -17.62 -39.95 1.23
C ASP A 417 -18.22 -39.46 -0.11
N ASN A 418 -18.45 -40.36 -1.05
CA ASN A 418 -19.04 -40.07 -2.34
C ASN A 418 -20.56 -40.45 -2.40
N GLY A 419 -21.16 -40.79 -1.23
CA GLY A 419 -22.54 -41.20 -1.14
C GLY A 419 -22.84 -42.63 -1.69
N THR A 420 -21.83 -43.31 -2.23
CA THR A 420 -21.97 -44.70 -2.60
C THR A 420 -21.70 -45.56 -1.38
N LYS A 421 -22.76 -46.04 -0.72
CA LYS A 421 -22.61 -47.07 0.35
C LYS A 421 -21.94 -48.27 -0.27
N ALA A 422 -20.81 -48.69 0.28
CA ALA A 422 -20.24 -49.99 -0.04
C ALA A 422 -21.38 -51.03 0.11
N LYS A 423 -21.65 -51.78 -0.97
CA LYS A 423 -22.60 -52.90 -0.86
C LYS A 423 -22.07 -53.77 0.25
N ALA A 424 -22.87 -53.95 1.29
CA ALA A 424 -22.48 -54.83 2.37
C ALA A 424 -22.06 -56.17 1.76
N ASP A 425 -20.87 -56.63 2.06
CA ASP A 425 -20.40 -57.94 1.64
C ASP A 425 -21.31 -58.99 2.28
N THR A 426 -22.20 -59.50 1.48
CA THR A 426 -23.15 -60.56 1.88
C THR A 426 -22.65 -61.93 1.44
N SER A 427 -21.42 -62.07 0.96
CA SER A 427 -20.84 -63.31 0.46
C SER A 427 -20.79 -64.42 1.56
N TRP A 428 -20.81 -64.03 2.82
CA TRP A 428 -20.83 -64.93 3.95
C TRP A 428 -22.23 -65.51 4.28
N LEU A 429 -23.28 -64.99 3.62
CA LEU A 429 -24.68 -65.45 3.78
C LEU A 429 -25.07 -66.65 2.90
N ASN A 430 -24.17 -67.12 2.02
CA ASN A 430 -24.40 -68.30 1.16
C ASN A 430 -23.60 -69.50 1.65
#